data_e810402f11ee7ebee8494ef4d04503ba
#
_entry.id   e810402f11ee7ebee8494ef4d04503ba
#
_cell.length_a   1.000
_cell.length_b   1.000
_cell.length_c   1.000
_cell.angle_alpha   90.00
_cell.angle_beta   90.00
_cell.angle_gamma   90.00
#
_symmetry.space_group_name_H-M   'P 1'
#
loop_
_entity.id
_entity.type
_entity.pdbx_description
1 polymer ?
#
loop_
_entity_poly.entity_id
_entity_poly.type
_entity_poly.pdbx_seq_one_letter_code
_entity_poly.pdbx_strand_id
1 'polypeptide(L)'
;LASIARGLLTPAKAQPAPFDRSIVRQMAREAASKPFKAPDNKLPDNLKDLDYDHYRAIRFSPDRALWHGEKLPFEVQFFHRGFFYANRVDIYEVANGQATKIAYQPEYFSFGDNAPPKAGVDLGFAGFRLHTPINRPDYHDEICVFLGASYFRAVAKGELYGLSARGLSINTGQAKGEEFPFFKTFWIEKPGANATSIVVHALLDSESAAAAYRFTIRPGDTTVLDVEMAVYPRVELDHVGLAPMTSMFFFGPNDRNDVDDFRPSVHDSDGLAIFNGRGEELWRPLHNPKDLQISTFSDLNPHGFGLMQRQKNFFAYQDLESGFERRPSLWAEPIGDWGDGSVQLIEIPTKEEVHDNIAVFWKPKTALQAKGEHTYTYRLHWGPDAPKPSALARFSRTGVGAKGEDSKIFVLDLVGEKLKSIDPKSVRGVVSAEKAKVQNIVSQPNPATGGWRLSFELSVKEKVPVELRASLVQGADAISEVWVYRWTP
;
A
#
# COMPACT_ATOMS: atom_id res chain seq x y z
N LEU A 1 -66.94 -4.08 -4.72
CA LEU A 1 -65.73 -3.34 -4.43
C LEU A 1 -64.77 -4.23 -3.60
N ALA A 2 -63.91 -4.97 -4.26
CA ALA A 2 -62.88 -5.80 -3.60
C ALA A 2 -61.57 -4.99 -3.53
N SER A 3 -61.11 -4.70 -2.32
CA SER A 3 -59.85 -4.08 -2.02
C SER A 3 -58.74 -5.12 -2.11
N ILE A 4 -57.86 -5.01 -3.12
CA ILE A 4 -56.66 -5.83 -3.26
C ILE A 4 -55.59 -5.17 -2.39
N ALA A 5 -55.32 -5.75 -1.21
CA ALA A 5 -54.16 -5.41 -0.43
C ALA A 5 -52.89 -5.90 -1.14
N ARG A 6 -52.11 -4.96 -1.69
CA ARG A 6 -50.74 -5.22 -2.13
C ARG A 6 -49.86 -5.50 -0.90
N GLY A 7 -49.62 -6.77 -0.65
CA GLY A 7 -48.59 -7.16 0.33
C GLY A 7 -47.25 -6.66 -0.12
N LEU A 8 -46.65 -5.75 0.65
CA LEU A 8 -45.24 -5.37 0.57
C LEU A 8 -44.41 -6.62 0.91
N LEU A 9 -43.78 -7.19 -0.10
CA LEU A 9 -42.75 -8.21 0.07
C LEU A 9 -41.58 -7.58 0.80
N THR A 10 -41.53 -7.78 2.10
CA THR A 10 -40.31 -7.51 2.90
C THR A 10 -39.21 -8.43 2.37
N PRO A 11 -38.01 -7.90 2.03
CA PRO A 11 -36.91 -8.75 1.62
C PRO A 11 -36.61 -9.77 2.72
N ALA A 12 -36.51 -11.04 2.37
CA ALA A 12 -36.17 -12.10 3.29
C ALA A 12 -34.85 -11.76 3.97
N LYS A 13 -34.85 -11.56 5.30
CA LYS A 13 -33.59 -11.42 6.06
C LYS A 13 -32.77 -12.68 5.84
N ALA A 14 -31.53 -12.50 5.34
CA ALA A 14 -30.57 -13.59 5.21
C ALA A 14 -30.46 -14.30 6.59
N GLN A 15 -30.62 -15.62 6.59
CA GLN A 15 -30.49 -16.38 7.83
C GLN A 15 -29.04 -16.34 8.32
N PRO A 16 -28.81 -16.06 9.61
CA PRO A 16 -27.47 -16.13 10.20
C PRO A 16 -26.87 -17.53 10.05
N ALA A 17 -25.59 -17.61 9.75
CA ALA A 17 -24.83 -18.85 9.68
C ALA A 17 -23.72 -18.87 10.74
N PRO A 18 -23.41 -20.00 11.35
CA PRO A 18 -22.27 -20.11 12.28
C PRO A 18 -21.00 -19.61 11.63
N PHE A 19 -20.19 -18.85 12.37
CA PHE A 19 -18.94 -18.29 11.89
C PHE A 19 -17.84 -18.38 12.95
N ASP A 20 -16.70 -18.88 12.52
CA ASP A 20 -15.44 -18.81 13.22
C ASP A 20 -14.29 -18.53 12.22
N ARG A 21 -13.10 -18.23 12.73
CA ARG A 21 -11.95 -17.87 11.91
C ARG A 21 -11.47 -18.96 10.93
N SER A 22 -11.85 -20.23 11.14
CA SER A 22 -11.44 -21.35 10.27
C SER A 22 -12.28 -21.43 9.00
N ILE A 23 -13.49 -20.87 9.01
CA ILE A 23 -14.46 -20.96 7.91
C ILE A 23 -13.89 -20.34 6.63
N VAL A 24 -13.24 -19.15 6.73
CA VAL A 24 -12.70 -18.50 5.54
C VAL A 24 -11.53 -19.30 4.95
N ARG A 25 -10.70 -19.95 5.78
CA ARG A 25 -9.64 -20.87 5.31
C ARG A 25 -10.23 -22.06 4.59
N GLN A 26 -11.29 -22.65 5.13
CA GLN A 26 -12.00 -23.75 4.48
C GLN A 26 -12.59 -23.32 3.14
N MET A 27 -13.25 -22.16 3.09
CA MET A 27 -13.81 -21.60 1.85
C MET A 27 -12.73 -21.32 0.79
N ALA A 28 -11.57 -20.81 1.19
CA ALA A 28 -10.46 -20.57 0.27
C ALA A 28 -9.88 -21.88 -0.28
N ARG A 29 -9.72 -22.91 0.58
CA ARG A 29 -9.28 -24.25 0.15
C ARG A 29 -10.28 -24.89 -0.82
N GLU A 30 -11.57 -24.79 -0.54
CA GLU A 30 -12.64 -25.27 -1.44
C GLU A 30 -12.68 -24.49 -2.75
N ALA A 31 -12.50 -23.17 -2.73
CA ALA A 31 -12.42 -22.36 -3.93
C ALA A 31 -11.22 -22.76 -4.80
N ALA A 32 -10.04 -22.97 -4.19
CA ALA A 32 -8.84 -23.42 -4.89
C ALA A 32 -8.96 -24.82 -5.50
N SER A 33 -9.82 -25.69 -4.95
CA SER A 33 -10.07 -27.03 -5.49
C SER A 33 -10.94 -27.04 -6.74
N LYS A 34 -11.53 -25.91 -7.11
CA LYS A 34 -12.45 -25.73 -8.23
C LYS A 34 -11.85 -24.76 -9.26
N PRO A 35 -12.24 -24.85 -10.54
CA PRO A 35 -11.91 -23.82 -11.51
C PRO A 35 -12.35 -22.44 -11.02
N PHE A 36 -11.54 -21.42 -11.32
CA PHE A 36 -11.88 -20.04 -10.99
C PHE A 36 -13.17 -19.61 -11.65
N LYS A 37 -13.98 -18.91 -10.90
CA LYS A 37 -15.18 -18.26 -11.41
C LYS A 37 -15.06 -16.75 -11.22
N ALA A 38 -15.00 -16.02 -12.33
CA ALA A 38 -14.96 -14.57 -12.31
C ALA A 38 -16.09 -13.97 -11.46
N PRO A 39 -15.85 -12.87 -10.76
CA PRO A 39 -16.89 -12.19 -9.99
C PRO A 39 -18.02 -11.71 -10.87
N ASP A 40 -19.22 -11.59 -10.29
CA ASP A 40 -20.35 -10.97 -10.97
C ASP A 40 -20.07 -9.48 -11.17
N ASN A 41 -19.97 -9.06 -12.43
CA ASN A 41 -19.76 -7.66 -12.84
C ASN A 41 -20.98 -7.05 -13.56
N LYS A 42 -22.11 -7.75 -13.60
CA LYS A 42 -23.33 -7.26 -14.26
C LYS A 42 -23.95 -6.14 -13.47
N LEU A 43 -24.21 -5.04 -14.14
CA LEU A 43 -24.89 -3.86 -13.60
C LEU A 43 -26.17 -3.62 -14.38
N PRO A 44 -27.20 -3.03 -13.75
CA PRO A 44 -28.36 -2.48 -14.45
C PRO A 44 -27.93 -1.42 -15.48
N ASP A 45 -28.68 -1.27 -16.57
CA ASP A 45 -28.34 -0.37 -17.68
C ASP A 45 -28.10 1.08 -17.23
N ASN A 46 -28.84 1.56 -16.24
CA ASN A 46 -28.69 2.90 -15.68
C ASN A 46 -27.42 3.11 -14.82
N LEU A 47 -26.64 2.06 -14.55
CA LEU A 47 -25.40 2.09 -13.75
C LEU A 47 -24.20 1.54 -14.51
N LYS A 48 -24.41 1.01 -15.72
CA LYS A 48 -23.38 0.29 -16.48
C LYS A 48 -22.31 1.19 -17.05
N ASP A 49 -22.71 2.34 -17.57
CA ASP A 49 -21.83 3.23 -18.35
C ASP A 49 -21.65 4.60 -17.66
N LEU A 50 -21.61 4.60 -16.32
CA LEU A 50 -21.31 5.81 -15.55
C LEU A 50 -19.89 6.27 -15.83
N ASP A 51 -19.72 7.55 -16.12
CA ASP A 51 -18.44 8.22 -16.08
C ASP A 51 -18.01 8.52 -14.62
N TYR A 52 -16.85 9.11 -14.46
CA TYR A 52 -16.29 9.42 -13.14
C TYR A 52 -17.18 10.37 -12.33
N ASP A 53 -17.71 11.42 -12.94
CA ASP A 53 -18.50 12.44 -12.23
C ASP A 53 -19.85 11.91 -11.79
N HIS A 54 -20.52 11.13 -12.65
CA HIS A 54 -21.77 10.44 -12.32
C HIS A 54 -21.55 9.40 -11.22
N TYR A 55 -20.47 8.62 -11.30
CA TYR A 55 -20.14 7.65 -10.25
C TYR A 55 -19.82 8.34 -8.92
N ARG A 56 -19.04 9.42 -8.91
CA ARG A 56 -18.69 10.20 -7.73
C ARG A 56 -19.90 10.85 -7.06
N ALA A 57 -20.96 11.13 -7.81
CA ALA A 57 -22.23 11.65 -7.28
C ALA A 57 -23.01 10.62 -6.45
N ILE A 58 -22.74 9.32 -6.63
CA ILE A 58 -23.32 8.27 -5.80
C ILE A 58 -22.55 8.22 -4.46
N ARG A 59 -23.21 8.67 -3.39
CA ARG A 59 -22.59 8.78 -2.07
C ARG A 59 -23.35 7.96 -1.05
N PHE A 60 -22.62 7.26 -0.20
CA PHE A 60 -23.20 6.59 0.95
C PHE A 60 -23.75 7.61 1.97
N SER A 61 -24.93 7.34 2.54
CA SER A 61 -25.56 8.19 3.56
C SER A 61 -24.97 7.86 4.94
N PRO A 62 -24.23 8.76 5.60
CA PRO A 62 -23.49 8.44 6.83
C PRO A 62 -24.39 7.97 7.98
N ASP A 63 -25.64 8.47 8.07
CA ASP A 63 -26.65 8.05 9.04
C ASP A 63 -27.15 6.60 8.83
N ARG A 64 -26.78 5.98 7.72
CA ARG A 64 -27.04 4.56 7.42
C ARG A 64 -25.84 3.66 7.63
N ALA A 65 -24.74 4.19 8.18
CA ALA A 65 -23.56 3.38 8.47
C ALA A 65 -23.92 2.21 9.39
N LEU A 66 -23.28 1.07 9.14
CA LEU A 66 -23.44 -0.09 10.02
C LEU A 66 -23.01 0.31 11.44
N TRP A 67 -23.85 0.02 12.43
CA TRP A 67 -23.72 0.37 13.86
C TRP A 67 -23.89 1.86 14.19
N HIS A 68 -24.33 2.68 13.24
CA HIS A 68 -24.63 4.08 13.52
C HIS A 68 -25.63 4.22 14.67
N GLY A 69 -25.32 5.09 15.63
CA GLY A 69 -26.16 5.31 16.82
C GLY A 69 -26.07 4.23 17.92
N GLU A 70 -25.33 3.13 17.71
CA GLU A 70 -25.11 2.10 18.73
C GLU A 70 -24.02 2.48 19.77
N LYS A 71 -23.40 3.65 19.65
CA LYS A 71 -22.30 4.13 20.50
C LYS A 71 -21.09 3.18 20.52
N LEU A 72 -20.83 2.54 19.39
CA LEU A 72 -19.64 1.71 19.18
C LEU A 72 -18.49 2.57 18.63
N PRO A 73 -17.23 2.17 18.88
CA PRO A 73 -16.08 2.96 18.44
C PRO A 73 -15.83 2.91 16.91
N PHE A 74 -16.49 2.01 16.20
CA PHE A 74 -16.35 1.86 14.75
C PHE A 74 -17.70 1.91 14.06
N GLU A 75 -17.70 2.47 12.84
CA GLU A 75 -18.80 2.43 11.89
C GLU A 75 -18.31 1.94 10.54
N VAL A 76 -19.19 1.35 9.71
CA VAL A 76 -18.85 0.88 8.37
C VAL A 76 -19.78 1.52 7.35
N GLN A 77 -19.19 2.06 6.29
CA GLN A 77 -19.90 2.56 5.12
C GLN A 77 -19.51 1.74 3.89
N PHE A 78 -20.41 1.65 2.90
CA PHE A 78 -20.21 0.78 1.75
C PHE A 78 -20.03 1.60 0.48
N PHE A 79 -19.28 1.04 -0.48
CA PHE A 79 -19.16 1.61 -1.82
C PHE A 79 -20.16 0.99 -2.77
N HIS A 80 -20.81 1.87 -3.54
CA HIS A 80 -21.71 1.44 -4.61
C HIS A 80 -20.91 0.85 -5.78
N ARG A 81 -21.51 -0.12 -6.49
CA ARG A 81 -20.93 -0.66 -7.73
C ARG A 81 -21.15 0.33 -8.88
N GLY A 82 -20.19 0.45 -9.78
CA GLY A 82 -20.26 1.32 -10.96
C GLY A 82 -18.87 1.72 -11.45
N PHE A 83 -18.79 2.37 -12.61
CA PHE A 83 -17.54 2.80 -13.21
C PHE A 83 -16.51 1.65 -13.26
N PHE A 84 -15.29 1.82 -12.76
CA PHE A 84 -14.28 0.77 -12.68
C PHE A 84 -14.56 -0.31 -11.61
N TYR A 85 -15.51 -0.06 -10.71
CA TYR A 85 -15.81 -0.92 -9.56
C TYR A 85 -17.09 -1.76 -9.80
N ALA A 86 -17.19 -2.39 -10.98
CA ALA A 86 -18.36 -3.17 -11.36
C ALA A 86 -18.47 -4.53 -10.64
N ASN A 87 -17.36 -5.09 -10.17
CA ASN A 87 -17.32 -6.39 -9.51
C ASN A 87 -18.09 -6.39 -8.19
N ARG A 88 -18.90 -7.44 -7.99
CA ARG A 88 -19.66 -7.62 -6.76
C ARG A 88 -18.80 -8.14 -5.63
N VAL A 89 -18.91 -7.48 -4.49
CA VAL A 89 -18.37 -7.91 -3.20
C VAL A 89 -19.53 -8.20 -2.26
N ASP A 90 -19.53 -9.37 -1.62
CA ASP A 90 -20.47 -9.72 -0.57
C ASP A 90 -19.89 -9.39 0.81
N ILE A 91 -20.68 -8.74 1.66
CA ILE A 91 -20.24 -8.31 2.99
C ILE A 91 -21.17 -8.88 4.05
N TYR A 92 -20.59 -9.40 5.13
CA TYR A 92 -21.28 -9.98 6.26
C TYR A 92 -20.89 -9.27 7.54
N GLU A 93 -21.86 -9.04 8.42
CA GLU A 93 -21.63 -8.74 9.83
C GLU A 93 -21.44 -10.05 10.59
N VAL A 94 -20.46 -10.10 11.50
CA VAL A 94 -20.27 -11.21 12.42
C VAL A 94 -20.57 -10.72 13.84
N ALA A 95 -21.59 -11.27 14.46
CA ALA A 95 -21.96 -10.97 15.83
C ALA A 95 -22.29 -12.28 16.58
N ASN A 96 -21.74 -12.45 17.79
CA ASN A 96 -21.99 -13.64 18.63
C ASN A 96 -21.73 -14.98 17.91
N GLY A 97 -20.68 -15.05 17.09
CA GLY A 97 -20.32 -16.26 16.33
C GLY A 97 -21.27 -16.58 15.17
N GLN A 98 -22.05 -15.63 14.72
CA GLN A 98 -22.98 -15.75 13.61
C GLN A 98 -22.67 -14.71 12.53
N ALA A 99 -22.56 -15.15 11.25
CA ALA A 99 -22.42 -14.26 10.12
C ALA A 99 -23.79 -14.00 9.47
N THR A 100 -24.13 -12.74 9.31
CA THR A 100 -25.37 -12.29 8.64
C THR A 100 -25.00 -11.45 7.43
N LYS A 101 -25.50 -11.81 6.26
CA LYS A 101 -25.24 -11.05 5.03
C LYS A 101 -25.89 -9.67 5.11
N ILE A 102 -25.12 -8.64 4.79
CA ILE A 102 -25.62 -7.27 4.65
C ILE A 102 -26.22 -7.14 3.25
N ALA A 103 -27.55 -7.04 3.18
CA ALA A 103 -28.26 -6.88 1.92
C ALA A 103 -28.08 -5.45 1.41
N TYR A 104 -27.83 -5.31 0.11
CA TYR A 104 -27.82 -4.02 -0.55
C TYR A 104 -29.21 -3.38 -0.49
N GLN A 105 -29.25 -2.09 -0.19
CA GLN A 105 -30.46 -1.26 -0.23
C GLN A 105 -30.14 0.06 -0.94
N PRO A 106 -30.94 0.48 -1.92
CA PRO A 106 -30.71 1.78 -2.60
C PRO A 106 -30.73 2.96 -1.60
N GLU A 107 -31.49 2.84 -0.51
CA GLU A 107 -31.64 3.85 0.54
C GLU A 107 -30.36 4.09 1.34
N TYR A 108 -29.35 3.24 1.18
CA TYR A 108 -28.02 3.49 1.72
C TYR A 108 -27.28 4.61 1.01
N PHE A 109 -27.75 4.99 -0.20
CA PHE A 109 -27.02 5.90 -1.08
C PHE A 109 -27.88 7.09 -1.52
N SER A 110 -27.23 8.23 -1.68
CA SER A 110 -27.70 9.36 -2.48
C SER A 110 -27.16 9.21 -3.89
N PHE A 111 -27.98 9.35 -4.89
CA PHE A 111 -27.61 9.11 -6.29
C PHE A 111 -27.29 10.41 -7.08
N GLY A 112 -27.45 11.60 -6.46
CA GLY A 112 -27.35 12.86 -7.21
C GLY A 112 -28.38 12.90 -8.33
N ASP A 113 -27.92 13.21 -9.55
CA ASP A 113 -28.76 13.23 -10.75
C ASP A 113 -28.95 11.84 -11.41
N ASN A 114 -28.31 10.79 -10.86
CA ASN A 114 -28.43 9.45 -11.40
C ASN A 114 -29.76 8.79 -10.97
N ALA A 115 -30.35 7.99 -11.84
CA ALA A 115 -31.51 7.19 -11.49
C ALA A 115 -31.10 6.04 -10.55
N PRO A 116 -31.74 5.87 -9.39
CA PRO A 116 -31.46 4.72 -8.51
C PRO A 116 -31.85 3.39 -9.16
N PRO A 117 -31.24 2.28 -8.75
CA PRO A 117 -31.64 0.95 -9.20
C PRO A 117 -33.07 0.63 -8.71
N LYS A 118 -33.72 -0.30 -9.38
CA LYS A 118 -35.07 -0.75 -9.00
C LYS A 118 -35.04 -1.36 -7.59
N ALA A 119 -36.05 -1.04 -6.79
CA ALA A 119 -36.21 -1.62 -5.46
C ALA A 119 -36.25 -3.17 -5.52
N GLY A 120 -35.65 -3.82 -4.52
CA GLY A 120 -35.61 -5.29 -4.40
C GLY A 120 -34.50 -5.98 -5.20
N VAL A 121 -33.66 -5.24 -5.91
CA VAL A 121 -32.46 -5.80 -6.56
C VAL A 121 -31.30 -5.78 -5.60
N ASP A 122 -30.77 -6.94 -5.19
CA ASP A 122 -29.54 -7.03 -4.40
C ASP A 122 -28.30 -6.92 -5.30
N LEU A 123 -27.79 -5.71 -5.46
CA LEU A 123 -26.57 -5.46 -6.23
C LEU A 123 -25.29 -5.90 -5.51
N GLY A 124 -25.32 -6.12 -4.19
CA GLY A 124 -24.09 -6.18 -3.38
C GLY A 124 -23.36 -4.85 -3.37
N PHE A 125 -22.07 -4.86 -3.04
CA PHE A 125 -21.24 -3.68 -2.89
C PHE A 125 -19.98 -3.78 -3.76
N ALA A 126 -19.26 -2.66 -3.92
CA ALA A 126 -17.94 -2.65 -4.55
C ALA A 126 -16.81 -2.83 -3.51
N GLY A 127 -17.10 -2.54 -2.25
CA GLY A 127 -16.18 -2.55 -1.13
C GLY A 127 -16.77 -1.78 0.05
N PHE A 128 -15.92 -1.44 1.01
CA PHE A 128 -16.34 -0.72 2.22
C PHE A 128 -15.21 0.13 2.78
N ARG A 129 -15.57 1.00 3.70
CA ARG A 129 -14.65 1.83 4.48
C ARG A 129 -15.01 1.80 5.95
N LEU A 130 -13.97 1.84 6.77
CA LEU A 130 -14.06 1.85 8.22
C LEU A 130 -13.89 3.28 8.72
N HIS A 131 -14.70 3.62 9.71
CA HIS A 131 -14.70 4.93 10.37
C HIS A 131 -14.52 4.77 11.88
N THR A 132 -13.77 5.68 12.51
CA THR A 132 -13.57 5.75 13.96
C THR A 132 -13.19 7.17 14.36
N PRO A 133 -13.42 7.61 15.61
CA PRO A 133 -13.00 8.93 16.07
C PRO A 133 -11.47 8.97 16.32
N ILE A 134 -10.67 9.10 15.25
CA ILE A 134 -9.19 9.14 15.31
C ILE A 134 -8.66 10.57 15.50
N ASN A 135 -9.25 11.57 14.84
CA ASN A 135 -8.81 12.96 14.93
C ASN A 135 -9.57 13.74 16.01
N ARG A 136 -10.86 13.49 16.14
CA ARG A 136 -11.76 14.15 17.09
C ARG A 136 -12.72 13.15 17.69
N PRO A 137 -13.06 13.26 19.00
CA PRO A 137 -13.91 12.29 19.70
C PRO A 137 -15.39 12.34 19.27
N ASP A 138 -15.82 13.43 18.63
CA ASP A 138 -17.20 13.70 18.22
C ASP A 138 -17.46 13.41 16.72
N TYR A 139 -16.45 12.87 15.99
CA TYR A 139 -16.56 12.60 14.57
C TYR A 139 -15.84 11.30 14.19
N HIS A 140 -16.52 10.43 13.43
CA HIS A 140 -15.95 9.20 12.91
C HIS A 140 -15.25 9.47 11.57
N ASP A 141 -13.94 9.67 11.63
CA ASP A 141 -13.09 9.83 10.44
C ASP A 141 -12.98 8.50 9.68
N GLU A 142 -12.87 8.57 8.36
CA GLU A 142 -12.48 7.42 7.54
C GLU A 142 -11.02 7.07 7.79
N ILE A 143 -10.75 5.79 8.11
CA ILE A 143 -9.41 5.33 8.49
C ILE A 143 -8.86 4.21 7.61
N CYS A 144 -9.73 3.44 6.96
CA CYS A 144 -9.31 2.31 6.15
C CYS A 144 -10.36 2.02 5.06
N VAL A 145 -9.89 1.69 3.88
CA VAL A 145 -10.71 1.41 2.69
C VAL A 145 -10.29 0.09 2.08
N PHE A 146 -11.27 -0.75 1.71
CA PHE A 146 -11.11 -1.92 0.86
C PHE A 146 -11.94 -1.70 -0.39
N LEU A 147 -11.30 -1.43 -1.52
CA LEU A 147 -11.97 -1.11 -2.79
C LEU A 147 -11.10 -1.45 -3.99
N GLY A 148 -11.65 -2.21 -4.93
CA GLY A 148 -11.02 -2.58 -6.18
C GLY A 148 -10.02 -3.75 -6.05
N ALA A 149 -10.19 -4.81 -6.82
CA ALA A 149 -9.38 -6.02 -6.77
C ALA A 149 -9.08 -6.47 -5.33
N SER A 150 -7.80 -6.47 -4.92
CA SER A 150 -7.41 -6.75 -3.54
C SER A 150 -6.71 -5.56 -2.86
N TYR A 151 -6.96 -4.34 -3.36
CA TYR A 151 -6.38 -3.13 -2.81
C TYR A 151 -7.05 -2.71 -1.50
N PHE A 152 -6.23 -2.20 -0.59
CA PHE A 152 -6.69 -1.52 0.61
C PHE A 152 -5.72 -0.43 1.02
N ARG A 153 -6.24 0.59 1.69
CA ARG A 153 -5.49 1.76 2.15
C ARG A 153 -5.87 2.06 3.59
N ALA A 154 -4.94 2.60 4.36
CA ALA A 154 -5.22 3.14 5.67
C ALA A 154 -4.52 4.48 5.87
N VAL A 155 -4.94 5.21 6.90
CA VAL A 155 -4.33 6.45 7.35
C VAL A 155 -4.12 6.41 8.85
N ALA A 156 -3.09 7.11 9.33
CA ALA A 156 -2.92 7.43 10.73
C ALA A 156 -3.57 8.78 11.07
N LYS A 157 -3.53 9.14 12.34
CA LYS A 157 -4.08 10.40 12.83
C LYS A 157 -3.46 11.60 12.12
N GLY A 158 -4.30 12.47 11.56
CA GLY A 158 -3.88 13.69 10.87
C GLY A 158 -3.33 13.51 9.46
N GLU A 159 -3.28 12.28 8.93
CA GLU A 159 -2.78 11.99 7.59
C GLU A 159 -3.91 11.91 6.54
N LEU A 160 -3.52 11.99 5.28
CA LEU A 160 -4.35 11.79 4.09
C LEU A 160 -4.00 10.45 3.43
N TYR A 161 -4.89 9.91 2.59
CA TYR A 161 -4.56 8.73 1.80
C TYR A 161 -3.41 9.01 0.82
N GLY A 162 -2.54 8.05 0.68
CA GLY A 162 -1.46 7.99 -0.29
C GLY A 162 -1.40 6.58 -0.90
N LEU A 163 -0.29 5.90 -0.68
CA LEU A 163 -0.03 4.55 -1.17
C LEU A 163 -1.05 3.50 -0.69
N SER A 164 -1.07 2.37 -1.40
CA SER A 164 -1.94 1.23 -1.14
C SER A 164 -1.15 0.00 -0.72
N ALA A 165 -1.78 -0.91 0.02
CA ALA A 165 -1.41 -2.32 0.08
C ALA A 165 -2.35 -3.15 -0.81
N ARG A 166 -1.93 -4.38 -1.12
CA ARG A 166 -2.71 -5.37 -1.87
C ARG A 166 -2.74 -6.68 -1.08
N GLY A 167 -3.76 -7.49 -1.32
CA GLY A 167 -3.80 -8.83 -0.73
C GLY A 167 -2.65 -9.69 -1.23
N LEU A 168 -2.59 -9.94 -2.52
CA LEU A 168 -1.58 -10.76 -3.18
C LEU A 168 -1.20 -10.14 -4.52
N SER A 169 0.07 -10.27 -4.89
CA SER A 169 0.61 -9.88 -6.20
C SER A 169 1.02 -11.15 -6.96
N ILE A 170 0.56 -11.29 -8.20
CA ILE A 170 0.92 -12.44 -9.06
C ILE A 170 1.40 -11.91 -10.40
N ASN A 171 2.61 -12.28 -10.80
CA ASN A 171 3.25 -11.91 -12.06
C ASN A 171 3.42 -10.39 -12.28
N THR A 172 3.44 -9.58 -11.23
CA THR A 172 3.66 -8.14 -11.35
C THR A 172 5.00 -7.85 -12.01
N GLY A 173 5.01 -7.01 -13.05
CA GLY A 173 6.19 -6.69 -13.84
C GLY A 173 6.66 -7.78 -14.80
N GLN A 174 5.93 -8.89 -14.96
CA GLN A 174 6.29 -9.97 -15.87
C GLN A 174 5.71 -9.79 -17.26
N ALA A 175 6.45 -10.20 -18.28
CA ALA A 175 6.05 -10.10 -19.70
C ALA A 175 4.75 -10.86 -20.03
N LYS A 176 4.43 -11.92 -19.27
CA LYS A 176 3.19 -12.69 -19.43
C LYS A 176 1.94 -11.96 -18.93
N GLY A 177 2.10 -10.79 -18.31
CA GLY A 177 1.02 -9.99 -17.73
C GLY A 177 0.78 -10.29 -16.27
N GLU A 178 0.31 -9.27 -15.57
CA GLU A 178 -0.05 -9.33 -14.16
C GLU A 178 -1.45 -9.93 -13.98
N GLU A 179 -1.62 -10.77 -12.97
CA GLU A 179 -2.91 -11.24 -12.49
C GLU A 179 -3.31 -10.45 -11.25
N PHE A 180 -4.57 -9.99 -11.21
CA PHE A 180 -5.12 -9.21 -10.12
C PHE A 180 -6.06 -10.05 -9.26
N PRO A 181 -5.60 -10.70 -8.20
CA PRO A 181 -6.47 -11.37 -7.24
C PRO A 181 -7.48 -10.40 -6.64
N PHE A 182 -8.67 -10.91 -6.34
CA PHE A 182 -9.83 -10.10 -6.00
C PHE A 182 -10.43 -10.53 -4.66
N PHE A 183 -10.65 -9.59 -3.72
CA PHE A 183 -11.43 -9.84 -2.52
C PHE A 183 -12.91 -9.91 -2.88
N LYS A 184 -13.49 -11.10 -2.84
CA LYS A 184 -14.88 -11.34 -3.26
C LYS A 184 -15.87 -11.32 -2.12
N THR A 185 -15.42 -11.56 -0.88
CA THR A 185 -16.29 -11.61 0.31
C THR A 185 -15.55 -11.14 1.53
N PHE A 186 -16.24 -10.37 2.37
CA PHE A 186 -15.73 -9.92 3.67
C PHE A 186 -16.68 -10.29 4.79
N TRP A 187 -16.12 -10.54 5.98
CA TRP A 187 -16.82 -10.71 7.24
C TRP A 187 -16.22 -9.74 8.25
N ILE A 188 -17.06 -8.84 8.75
CA ILE A 188 -16.64 -7.76 9.67
C ILE A 188 -17.20 -8.10 11.04
N GLU A 189 -16.30 -8.31 12.01
CA GLU A 189 -16.73 -8.60 13.39
C GLU A 189 -17.24 -7.35 14.07
N LYS A 190 -18.45 -7.45 14.65
CA LYS A 190 -19.05 -6.35 15.41
C LYS A 190 -18.19 -6.05 16.66
N PRO A 191 -17.66 -4.82 16.80
CA PRO A 191 -16.79 -4.48 17.92
C PRO A 191 -17.58 -4.36 19.23
N GLY A 192 -16.92 -4.62 20.36
CA GLY A 192 -17.47 -4.26 21.67
C GLY A 192 -17.41 -2.75 21.90
N ALA A 193 -18.17 -2.26 22.89
CA ALA A 193 -18.28 -0.82 23.20
C ALA A 193 -16.93 -0.13 23.53
N ASN A 194 -15.96 -0.88 24.05
CA ASN A 194 -14.62 -0.37 24.41
C ASN A 194 -13.52 -0.92 23.49
N ALA A 195 -13.87 -1.40 22.29
CA ALA A 195 -12.89 -1.97 21.38
C ALA A 195 -11.94 -0.89 20.83
N THR A 196 -10.66 -1.17 20.85
CA THR A 196 -9.60 -0.34 20.25
C THR A 196 -9.14 -0.88 18.88
N SER A 197 -9.76 -1.97 18.44
CA SER A 197 -9.49 -2.61 17.15
C SER A 197 -10.76 -3.20 16.55
N ILE A 198 -10.73 -3.38 15.24
CA ILE A 198 -11.77 -4.08 14.48
C ILE A 198 -11.16 -5.23 13.71
N VAL A 199 -11.89 -6.35 13.60
CA VAL A 199 -11.45 -7.54 12.87
C VAL A 199 -12.24 -7.66 11.57
N VAL A 200 -11.53 -7.87 10.48
CA VAL A 200 -12.07 -8.10 9.14
C VAL A 200 -11.48 -9.40 8.60
N HIS A 201 -12.33 -10.31 8.16
CA HIS A 201 -11.92 -11.49 7.40
C HIS A 201 -12.23 -11.29 5.93
N ALA A 202 -11.41 -11.84 5.04
CA ALA A 202 -11.61 -11.70 3.61
C ALA A 202 -11.30 -13.02 2.87
N LEU A 203 -12.12 -13.33 1.88
CA LEU A 203 -11.88 -14.38 0.90
C LEU A 203 -11.40 -13.73 -0.40
N LEU A 204 -10.17 -14.05 -0.77
CA LEU A 204 -9.55 -13.66 -2.03
C LEU A 204 -9.64 -14.82 -3.03
N ASP A 205 -9.86 -14.51 -4.30
CA ASP A 205 -9.93 -15.49 -5.37
C ASP A 205 -9.33 -14.93 -6.68
N SER A 206 -8.71 -15.79 -7.48
CA SER A 206 -8.16 -15.47 -8.80
C SER A 206 -7.95 -16.74 -9.62
N GLU A 207 -7.50 -16.63 -10.86
CA GLU A 207 -7.26 -17.79 -11.73
C GLU A 207 -6.22 -18.75 -11.12
N SER A 208 -5.14 -18.22 -10.56
CA SER A 208 -4.00 -19.00 -10.08
C SER A 208 -4.09 -19.38 -8.61
N ALA A 209 -4.88 -18.69 -7.78
CA ALA A 209 -4.95 -18.94 -6.35
C ALA A 209 -6.26 -18.48 -5.70
N ALA A 210 -6.58 -19.11 -4.56
CA ALA A 210 -7.49 -18.53 -3.58
C ALA A 210 -6.75 -18.32 -2.25
N ALA A 211 -7.20 -17.35 -1.44
CA ALA A 211 -6.60 -17.09 -0.14
C ALA A 211 -7.61 -16.62 0.90
N ALA A 212 -7.32 -16.95 2.15
CA ALA A 212 -8.05 -16.46 3.31
C ALA A 212 -7.20 -15.43 4.06
N TYR A 213 -7.82 -14.34 4.45
CA TYR A 213 -7.20 -13.25 5.21
C TYR A 213 -7.96 -13.00 6.51
N ARG A 214 -7.21 -12.59 7.53
CA ARG A 214 -7.72 -11.97 8.74
C ARG A 214 -6.89 -10.73 9.04
N PHE A 215 -7.56 -9.59 9.10
CA PHE A 215 -6.99 -8.31 9.45
C PHE A 215 -7.45 -7.91 10.85
N THR A 216 -6.52 -7.56 11.75
CA THR A 216 -6.84 -6.88 13.00
C THR A 216 -6.34 -5.44 12.89
N ILE A 217 -7.24 -4.49 12.79
CA ILE A 217 -6.97 -3.09 12.46
C ILE A 217 -7.05 -2.25 13.74
N ARG A 218 -5.95 -1.58 14.08
CA ARG A 218 -5.81 -0.70 15.24
C ARG A 218 -5.45 0.71 14.77
N PRO A 219 -6.41 1.64 14.75
CA PRO A 219 -6.15 3.05 14.42
C PRO A 219 -5.33 3.74 15.52
N GLY A 220 -4.55 4.75 15.15
CA GLY A 220 -3.76 5.54 16.10
C GLY A 220 -2.84 6.55 15.42
N ASP A 221 -1.84 7.05 16.16
CA ASP A 221 -0.75 7.87 15.60
C ASP A 221 0.07 7.11 14.55
N THR A 222 -0.01 5.79 14.58
CA THR A 222 0.29 4.83 13.52
C THR A 222 -0.88 3.86 13.47
N THR A 223 -1.52 3.72 12.32
CA THR A 223 -2.56 2.71 12.12
C THR A 223 -1.91 1.39 11.78
N VAL A 224 -2.18 0.37 12.61
CA VAL A 224 -1.51 -0.93 12.53
C VAL A 224 -2.51 -2.01 12.12
N LEU A 225 -2.16 -2.79 11.10
CA LEU A 225 -2.91 -3.96 10.68
C LEU A 225 -2.08 -5.22 10.90
N ASP A 226 -2.51 -6.11 11.81
CA ASP A 226 -2.00 -7.48 11.82
C ASP A 226 -2.72 -8.27 10.74
N VAL A 227 -1.94 -8.93 9.89
CA VAL A 227 -2.45 -9.72 8.76
C VAL A 227 -2.03 -11.17 8.91
N GLU A 228 -3.02 -12.04 9.01
CA GLU A 228 -2.85 -13.49 8.90
C GLU A 228 -3.40 -13.91 7.55
N MET A 229 -2.59 -14.61 6.73
CA MET A 229 -3.02 -15.10 5.43
C MET A 229 -2.70 -16.57 5.23
N ALA A 230 -3.58 -17.26 4.49
CA ALA A 230 -3.35 -18.62 4.01
C ALA A 230 -3.65 -18.65 2.51
N VAL A 231 -2.66 -18.98 1.71
CA VAL A 231 -2.74 -19.06 0.25
C VAL A 231 -2.86 -20.50 -0.19
N TYR A 232 -3.77 -20.77 -1.10
CA TYR A 232 -4.04 -22.07 -1.71
C TYR A 232 -3.87 -21.96 -3.22
N PRO A 233 -2.67 -22.25 -3.78
CA PRO A 233 -2.42 -22.15 -5.20
C PRO A 233 -3.15 -23.24 -5.99
N ARG A 234 -3.77 -22.86 -7.12
CA ARG A 234 -4.32 -23.80 -8.13
C ARG A 234 -3.22 -24.36 -9.03
N VAL A 235 -2.23 -23.50 -9.29
CA VAL A 235 -1.01 -23.81 -10.06
C VAL A 235 0.21 -23.43 -9.24
N GLU A 236 1.38 -23.89 -9.64
CA GLU A 236 2.63 -23.43 -9.03
C GLU A 236 2.80 -21.90 -9.24
N LEU A 237 3.12 -21.16 -8.18
CA LEU A 237 3.35 -19.72 -8.22
C LEU A 237 4.85 -19.44 -8.02
N ASP A 238 5.56 -19.25 -9.10
CA ASP A 238 6.99 -18.92 -9.14
C ASP A 238 7.25 -17.41 -8.98
N HIS A 239 6.25 -16.59 -9.29
CA HIS A 239 6.32 -15.14 -9.21
C HIS A 239 5.13 -14.57 -8.43
N VAL A 240 5.14 -14.80 -7.14
CA VAL A 240 4.15 -14.31 -6.18
C VAL A 240 4.78 -13.28 -5.26
N GLY A 241 4.06 -12.19 -4.99
CA GLY A 241 4.46 -11.15 -4.06
C GLY A 241 3.61 -11.17 -2.79
N LEU A 242 4.28 -11.22 -1.64
CA LEU A 242 3.70 -11.20 -0.30
C LEU A 242 3.82 -9.79 0.30
N ALA A 243 2.82 -9.38 1.08
CA ALA A 243 2.71 -8.02 1.63
C ALA A 243 2.94 -6.93 0.56
N PRO A 244 2.28 -7.02 -0.60
CA PRO A 244 2.55 -6.09 -1.70
C PRO A 244 2.03 -4.69 -1.40
N MET A 245 2.80 -3.70 -1.83
CA MET A 245 2.53 -2.27 -1.73
C MET A 245 2.53 -1.66 -3.13
N THR A 246 1.73 -0.65 -3.33
CA THR A 246 1.68 0.11 -4.58
C THR A 246 1.67 1.60 -4.27
N SER A 247 2.45 2.38 -4.99
CA SER A 247 2.60 3.82 -4.78
C SER A 247 2.83 4.55 -6.10
N MET A 248 2.90 5.87 -6.01
CA MET A 248 3.19 6.74 -7.14
C MET A 248 4.49 7.52 -6.89
N PHE A 249 5.36 7.56 -7.90
CA PHE A 249 6.49 8.47 -7.99
C PHE A 249 6.53 9.05 -9.41
N PHE A 250 6.22 10.34 -9.53
CA PHE A 250 6.24 11.03 -10.82
C PHE A 250 7.57 11.74 -11.04
N PHE A 251 7.99 12.60 -10.12
CA PHE A 251 9.32 13.20 -10.10
C PHE A 251 9.71 13.70 -8.70
N GLY A 252 11.02 13.90 -8.51
CA GLY A 252 11.60 14.43 -7.28
C GLY A 252 13.00 15.02 -7.52
N PRO A 253 13.72 15.49 -6.50
CA PRO A 253 15.03 16.12 -6.66
C PRO A 253 16.11 15.23 -7.25
N ASN A 254 15.92 13.91 -7.20
CA ASN A 254 16.81 12.89 -7.77
C ASN A 254 16.47 12.54 -9.21
N ASP A 255 15.25 12.85 -9.65
CA ASP A 255 14.77 12.51 -10.98
C ASP A 255 13.73 13.57 -11.43
N ARG A 256 14.23 14.60 -12.12
CA ARG A 256 13.44 15.74 -12.62
C ARG A 256 13.82 16.08 -14.07
N ASN A 257 14.04 15.05 -14.88
CA ASN A 257 14.34 15.27 -16.28
C ASN A 257 13.05 15.55 -17.07
N ASP A 258 13.10 16.58 -17.93
CA ASP A 258 11.99 16.96 -18.82
C ASP A 258 10.65 17.29 -18.13
N VAL A 259 10.71 17.75 -16.87
CA VAL A 259 9.52 18.13 -16.08
C VAL A 259 9.30 19.63 -16.14
N ASP A 260 8.16 20.05 -16.70
CA ASP A 260 7.65 21.42 -16.66
C ASP A 260 6.49 21.50 -15.66
N ASP A 261 6.82 21.63 -14.38
CA ASP A 261 5.88 21.70 -13.26
C ASP A 261 6.42 22.66 -12.20
N PHE A 262 5.53 23.46 -11.57
CA PHE A 262 5.94 24.41 -10.54
C PHE A 262 6.34 23.74 -9.23
N ARG A 263 5.82 22.53 -8.98
CA ARG A 263 6.06 21.77 -7.76
C ARG A 263 7.51 21.21 -7.74
N PRO A 264 8.19 21.21 -6.59
CA PRO A 264 9.53 20.59 -6.48
C PRO A 264 9.52 19.07 -6.61
N SER A 265 8.46 18.43 -6.13
CA SER A 265 8.27 16.97 -6.17
C SER A 265 6.80 16.60 -6.28
N VAL A 266 6.52 15.45 -6.88
CA VAL A 266 5.20 14.83 -6.96
C VAL A 266 5.35 13.32 -6.75
N HIS A 267 5.03 12.83 -5.55
CA HIS A 267 5.09 11.42 -5.21
C HIS A 267 4.36 11.10 -3.90
N ASP A 268 3.84 9.89 -3.79
CA ASP A 268 3.25 9.33 -2.56
C ASP A 268 4.30 8.68 -1.66
N SER A 269 5.41 8.25 -2.26
CA SER A 269 6.57 7.72 -1.55
C SER A 269 7.84 8.23 -2.20
N ASP A 270 8.83 8.59 -1.42
CA ASP A 270 10.13 9.06 -1.91
C ASP A 270 11.19 7.96 -1.97
N GLY A 271 10.98 6.82 -1.31
CA GLY A 271 11.93 5.73 -1.33
C GLY A 271 11.44 4.43 -0.72
N LEU A 272 12.15 3.36 -1.04
CA LEU A 272 12.05 2.06 -0.41
C LEU A 272 13.07 1.96 0.72
N ALA A 273 12.63 1.69 1.93
CA ALA A 273 13.47 1.31 3.05
C ALA A 273 13.43 -0.21 3.26
N ILE A 274 14.58 -0.83 3.55
CA ILE A 274 14.69 -2.25 3.87
C ILE A 274 15.54 -2.40 5.13
N PHE A 275 15.06 -3.17 6.10
CA PHE A 275 15.84 -3.68 7.21
C PHE A 275 16.02 -5.18 6.99
N ASN A 276 17.20 -5.58 6.48
CA ASN A 276 17.43 -6.94 6.06
C ASN A 276 17.73 -7.88 7.24
N GLY A 277 17.66 -9.19 7.00
CA GLY A 277 17.90 -10.22 8.00
C GLY A 277 19.32 -10.24 8.58
N ARG A 278 20.28 -9.52 7.96
CA ARG A 278 21.66 -9.35 8.44
C ARG A 278 21.85 -8.13 9.32
N GLY A 279 20.77 -7.33 9.53
CA GLY A 279 20.81 -6.10 10.33
C GLY A 279 21.29 -4.86 9.59
N GLU A 280 21.35 -4.88 8.26
CA GLU A 280 21.68 -3.72 7.46
C GLU A 280 20.40 -2.94 7.10
N GLU A 281 20.45 -1.63 7.22
CA GLU A 281 19.39 -0.71 6.83
C GLU A 281 19.72 -0.10 5.47
N LEU A 282 18.85 -0.31 4.49
CA LEU A 282 19.00 0.20 3.12
C LEU A 282 17.96 1.29 2.84
N TRP A 283 18.38 2.30 2.10
CA TRP A 283 17.52 3.33 1.53
C TRP A 283 17.68 3.40 0.02
N ARG A 284 16.60 3.16 -0.71
CA ARG A 284 16.55 3.19 -2.17
C ARG A 284 15.57 4.27 -2.64
N PRO A 285 16.05 5.49 -2.96
CA PRO A 285 15.19 6.52 -3.56
C PRO A 285 14.51 5.98 -4.82
N LEU A 286 13.22 6.28 -4.98
CA LEU A 286 12.45 5.91 -6.17
C LEU A 286 12.78 6.83 -7.34
N HIS A 287 12.49 6.36 -8.54
CA HIS A 287 12.55 7.17 -9.75
C HIS A 287 11.45 6.74 -10.74
N ASN A 288 11.22 7.58 -11.74
CA ASN A 288 10.31 7.31 -12.86
C ASN A 288 11.16 7.00 -14.10
N PRO A 289 11.44 5.72 -14.39
CA PRO A 289 12.36 5.34 -15.43
C PRO A 289 11.75 5.50 -16.83
N LYS A 290 12.60 5.52 -17.86
CA LYS A 290 12.16 5.49 -19.28
C LYS A 290 11.59 4.13 -19.69
N ASP A 291 12.11 3.05 -19.10
CA ASP A 291 11.71 1.67 -19.34
C ASP A 291 11.44 0.96 -18.01
N LEU A 292 10.61 -0.08 -18.03
CA LEU A 292 10.32 -0.90 -16.86
C LEU A 292 11.61 -1.35 -16.17
N GLN A 293 11.73 -1.06 -14.88
CA GLN A 293 12.87 -1.50 -14.06
C GLN A 293 12.41 -2.39 -12.91
N ILE A 294 13.19 -3.44 -12.68
CA ILE A 294 13.02 -4.36 -11.55
C ILE A 294 14.32 -4.41 -10.77
N SER A 295 14.28 -3.99 -9.51
CA SER A 295 15.40 -4.12 -8.57
C SER A 295 15.10 -5.23 -7.58
N THR A 296 16.09 -6.11 -7.36
CA THR A 296 15.93 -7.29 -6.49
C THR A 296 16.94 -7.25 -5.36
N PHE A 297 16.46 -7.25 -4.13
CA PHE A 297 17.27 -7.26 -2.91
C PHE A 297 17.13 -8.62 -2.24
N SER A 298 18.08 -9.52 -2.52
CA SER A 298 18.10 -10.88 -1.96
C SER A 298 18.35 -10.86 -0.46
N ASP A 299 17.57 -11.61 0.28
CA ASP A 299 17.63 -11.64 1.74
C ASP A 299 17.14 -12.97 2.30
N LEU A 300 17.41 -13.18 3.57
CA LEU A 300 16.94 -14.29 4.38
C LEU A 300 16.26 -13.72 5.63
N ASN A 301 14.96 -13.99 5.80
CA ASN A 301 14.18 -13.52 6.94
C ASN A 301 14.32 -12.00 7.16
N PRO A 302 13.79 -11.16 6.27
CA PRO A 302 13.87 -9.72 6.42
C PRO A 302 13.20 -9.25 7.72
N HIS A 303 13.80 -8.27 8.40
CA HIS A 303 13.17 -7.64 9.56
C HIS A 303 12.03 -6.70 9.16
N GLY A 304 12.06 -6.18 7.93
CA GLY A 304 10.99 -5.40 7.35
C GLY A 304 11.39 -4.64 6.10
N PHE A 305 10.38 -4.14 5.39
CA PHE A 305 10.55 -3.30 4.22
C PHE A 305 9.34 -2.38 4.06
N GLY A 306 9.52 -1.25 3.39
CA GLY A 306 8.39 -0.35 3.20
C GLY A 306 8.64 0.79 2.25
N LEU A 307 7.56 1.31 1.68
CA LEU A 307 7.55 2.53 0.90
C LEU A 307 7.33 3.73 1.83
N MET A 308 8.33 4.60 1.87
CA MET A 308 8.40 5.69 2.84
C MET A 308 8.18 7.04 2.18
N GLN A 309 7.42 7.91 2.84
CA GLN A 309 7.29 9.33 2.53
C GLN A 309 8.01 10.12 3.62
N ARG A 310 9.33 10.31 3.45
CA ARG A 310 10.20 10.95 4.46
C ARG A 310 10.10 12.46 4.45
N GLN A 311 9.76 13.04 3.30
CA GLN A 311 9.57 14.48 3.17
C GLN A 311 8.20 14.86 3.71
N LYS A 312 8.17 15.52 4.88
CA LYS A 312 6.94 15.97 5.56
C LYS A 312 6.82 17.50 5.59
N ASN A 313 7.51 18.18 4.67
CA ASN A 313 7.50 19.63 4.59
C ASN A 313 6.70 20.08 3.35
N PHE A 314 5.75 20.98 3.53
CA PHE A 314 4.97 21.58 2.45
C PHE A 314 5.85 22.12 1.31
N PHE A 315 6.98 22.77 1.64
CA PHE A 315 7.86 23.35 0.62
C PHE A 315 8.56 22.31 -0.27
N ALA A 316 8.54 21.02 0.10
CA ALA A 316 9.03 19.96 -0.77
C ALA A 316 8.07 19.65 -1.92
N TYR A 317 6.80 20.05 -1.81
CA TYR A 317 5.73 19.75 -2.78
C TYR A 317 5.03 20.99 -3.29
N GLN A 318 4.70 21.93 -2.41
CA GLN A 318 3.95 23.17 -2.70
C GLN A 318 2.57 22.93 -3.32
N ASP A 319 1.93 21.80 -2.97
CA ASP A 319 0.64 21.37 -3.48
C ASP A 319 -0.40 21.35 -2.35
N LEU A 320 -1.30 22.34 -2.33
CA LEU A 320 -2.35 22.46 -1.32
C LEU A 320 -3.50 21.45 -1.52
N GLU A 321 -3.70 20.97 -2.75
CA GLU A 321 -4.80 20.06 -3.07
C GLU A 321 -4.44 18.62 -2.75
N SER A 322 -3.26 18.17 -3.20
CA SER A 322 -2.82 16.78 -3.02
C SER A 322 -2.26 16.49 -1.63
N GLY A 323 -1.68 17.53 -0.95
CA GLY A 323 -1.17 17.43 0.41
C GLY A 323 -0.18 16.27 0.61
N PHE A 324 0.78 16.09 -0.33
CA PHE A 324 1.73 14.98 -0.34
C PHE A 324 2.54 14.84 0.96
N GLU A 325 2.85 15.95 1.63
CA GLU A 325 3.55 15.97 2.92
C GLU A 325 2.77 15.30 4.06
N ARG A 326 1.45 15.13 3.88
CA ARG A 326 0.53 14.52 4.83
C ARG A 326 0.21 13.06 4.51
N ARG A 327 0.77 12.51 3.41
CA ARG A 327 0.55 11.12 3.03
C ARG A 327 1.44 10.18 3.87
N PRO A 328 0.94 9.00 4.28
CA PRO A 328 1.67 8.10 5.16
C PRO A 328 2.82 7.38 4.44
N SER A 329 3.75 6.88 5.23
CA SER A 329 4.60 5.76 4.90
C SER A 329 3.86 4.45 5.16
N LEU A 330 4.27 3.37 4.48
CA LEU A 330 3.80 2.02 4.76
C LEU A 330 4.98 1.08 4.96
N TRP A 331 5.02 0.45 6.13
CA TRP A 331 6.03 -0.53 6.50
C TRP A 331 5.41 -1.91 6.72
N ALA A 332 5.98 -2.94 6.11
CA ALA A 332 5.64 -4.34 6.38
C ALA A 332 6.70 -4.95 7.30
N GLU A 333 6.25 -5.50 8.41
CA GLU A 333 7.04 -6.25 9.39
C GLU A 333 6.65 -7.73 9.29
N PRO A 334 7.49 -8.60 8.68
CA PRO A 334 7.29 -10.05 8.69
C PRO A 334 7.23 -10.60 10.12
N ILE A 335 6.36 -11.57 10.36
CA ILE A 335 6.24 -12.26 11.65
C ILE A 335 6.48 -13.73 11.42
N GLY A 336 7.46 -14.29 12.14
CA GLY A 336 7.91 -15.67 11.96
C GLY A 336 8.97 -15.82 10.87
N ASP A 337 9.14 -17.03 10.39
CA ASP A 337 10.15 -17.38 9.38
C ASP A 337 9.57 -17.19 7.97
N TRP A 338 10.10 -16.21 7.22
CA TRP A 338 9.74 -15.96 5.82
C TRP A 338 10.73 -16.61 4.84
N GLY A 339 11.82 -17.17 5.35
CA GLY A 339 12.80 -17.94 4.60
C GLY A 339 13.65 -17.11 3.65
N ASP A 340 14.22 -17.79 2.67
CA ASP A 340 15.06 -17.22 1.61
C ASP A 340 14.17 -16.59 0.52
N GLY A 341 14.51 -15.40 0.07
CA GLY A 341 13.73 -14.68 -0.94
C GLY A 341 14.36 -13.35 -1.32
N SER A 342 13.51 -12.42 -1.70
CA SER A 342 13.94 -11.06 -2.04
C SER A 342 12.83 -10.04 -1.89
N VAL A 343 13.18 -8.82 -1.47
CA VAL A 343 12.34 -7.66 -1.71
C VAL A 343 12.50 -7.24 -3.16
N GLN A 344 11.40 -7.18 -3.90
CA GLN A 344 11.39 -6.70 -5.27
C GLN A 344 10.76 -5.31 -5.34
N LEU A 345 11.45 -4.39 -6.03
CA LEU A 345 10.96 -3.08 -6.39
C LEU A 345 10.76 -3.03 -7.89
N ILE A 346 9.56 -2.67 -8.31
CA ILE A 346 9.18 -2.49 -9.71
C ILE A 346 8.85 -1.02 -9.91
N GLU A 347 9.52 -0.40 -10.88
CA GLU A 347 9.36 0.99 -11.27
C GLU A 347 8.91 1.02 -12.74
N ILE A 348 7.67 1.49 -12.97
CA ILE A 348 7.01 1.50 -14.28
C ILE A 348 7.06 2.93 -14.82
N PRO A 349 7.41 3.16 -16.10
CA PRO A 349 7.35 4.49 -16.70
C PRO A 349 5.94 5.08 -16.62
N THR A 350 5.83 6.33 -16.19
CA THR A 350 4.56 7.06 -16.25
C THR A 350 4.76 8.49 -16.76
N LYS A 351 3.74 9.01 -17.44
CA LYS A 351 3.67 10.41 -17.89
C LYS A 351 2.70 11.24 -17.07
N GLU A 352 2.01 10.61 -16.11
CA GLU A 352 0.93 11.24 -15.34
C GLU A 352 1.00 10.78 -13.88
N GLU A 353 0.71 11.70 -12.96
CA GLU A 353 0.71 11.45 -11.51
C GLU A 353 -0.47 10.58 -11.04
N VAL A 354 -1.49 10.40 -11.87
CA VAL A 354 -2.66 9.59 -11.54
C VAL A 354 -2.38 8.08 -11.49
N HIS A 355 -1.25 7.65 -12.07
CA HIS A 355 -0.90 6.23 -12.15
C HIS A 355 -0.01 5.80 -11.00
N ASP A 356 -0.44 4.79 -10.26
CA ASP A 356 0.42 4.05 -9.33
C ASP A 356 1.47 3.27 -10.14
N ASN A 357 2.69 3.80 -10.21
CA ASN A 357 3.77 3.26 -11.05
C ASN A 357 4.88 2.54 -10.27
N ILE A 358 4.71 2.40 -8.97
CA ILE A 358 5.64 1.73 -8.07
C ILE A 358 4.96 0.52 -7.43
N ALA A 359 5.63 -0.65 -7.48
CA ALA A 359 5.21 -1.82 -6.72
C ALA A 359 6.38 -2.42 -5.95
N VAL A 360 6.12 -2.83 -4.71
CA VAL A 360 7.09 -3.49 -3.83
C VAL A 360 6.45 -4.68 -3.16
N PHE A 361 7.17 -5.80 -3.05
CA PHE A 361 6.70 -6.99 -2.35
C PHE A 361 7.87 -7.90 -1.96
N TRP A 362 7.62 -8.80 -1.02
CA TRP A 362 8.49 -9.94 -0.78
C TRP A 362 8.19 -11.07 -1.76
N LYS A 363 9.22 -11.53 -2.48
CA LYS A 363 9.15 -12.71 -3.35
C LYS A 363 9.89 -13.86 -2.70
N PRO A 364 9.20 -14.93 -2.26
CA PRO A 364 9.87 -16.15 -1.81
C PRO A 364 10.76 -16.73 -2.92
N LYS A 365 11.91 -17.28 -2.55
CA LYS A 365 12.81 -17.95 -3.49
C LYS A 365 12.20 -19.26 -4.01
N THR A 366 11.55 -19.99 -3.13
CA THR A 366 10.85 -21.23 -3.49
C THR A 366 9.44 -20.91 -3.93
N ALA A 367 9.03 -21.40 -5.10
CA ALA A 367 7.68 -21.26 -5.60
C ALA A 367 6.64 -21.86 -4.66
N LEU A 368 5.48 -21.22 -4.53
CA LEU A 368 4.36 -21.80 -3.78
C LEU A 368 3.76 -22.94 -4.59
N GLN A 369 3.85 -24.14 -4.05
CA GLN A 369 3.42 -25.35 -4.73
C GLN A 369 1.91 -25.45 -4.85
N ALA A 370 1.43 -25.90 -6.01
CA ALA A 370 0.02 -26.15 -6.26
C ALA A 370 -0.55 -27.14 -5.24
N LYS A 371 -1.82 -26.95 -4.87
CA LYS A 371 -2.56 -27.78 -3.90
C LYS A 371 -1.99 -27.76 -2.46
N GLY A 372 -0.95 -26.95 -2.22
CA GLY A 372 -0.40 -26.69 -0.88
C GLY A 372 -1.24 -25.66 -0.11
N GLU A 373 -0.96 -25.58 1.19
CA GLU A 373 -1.38 -24.46 2.04
C GLU A 373 -0.13 -23.71 2.49
N HIS A 374 -0.05 -22.42 2.15
CA HIS A 374 1.07 -21.57 2.48
C HIS A 374 0.58 -20.43 3.38
N THR A 375 1.09 -20.37 4.60
CA THR A 375 0.65 -19.40 5.61
C THR A 375 1.74 -18.38 5.89
N TYR A 376 1.33 -17.11 5.96
CA TYR A 376 2.21 -16.00 6.32
C TYR A 376 1.50 -15.07 7.29
N THR A 377 2.28 -14.51 8.20
CA THR A 377 1.81 -13.48 9.13
C THR A 377 2.72 -12.28 9.01
N TYR A 378 2.14 -11.10 9.00
CA TYR A 378 2.89 -9.86 8.96
C TYR A 378 2.08 -8.71 9.58
N ARG A 379 2.77 -7.64 9.89
CA ARG A 379 2.17 -6.41 10.38
C ARG A 379 2.44 -5.28 9.41
N LEU A 380 1.40 -4.53 9.09
CA LEU A 380 1.47 -3.31 8.29
C LEU A 380 1.33 -2.11 9.21
N HIS A 381 2.22 -1.12 9.03
CA HIS A 381 2.21 0.12 9.77
C HIS A 381 2.02 1.28 8.80
N TRP A 382 0.85 1.91 8.85
CA TRP A 382 0.62 3.19 8.18
C TRP A 382 0.89 4.31 9.16
N GLY A 383 1.80 5.21 8.82
CA GLY A 383 2.15 6.31 9.70
C GLY A 383 3.29 7.15 9.16
N PRO A 384 3.78 8.10 9.94
CA PRO A 384 4.81 9.04 9.47
C PRO A 384 6.15 8.38 9.18
N ASP A 385 6.43 7.22 9.79
CA ASP A 385 7.73 6.54 9.71
C ASP A 385 7.64 5.04 10.01
N ALA A 386 8.77 4.32 9.86
CA ALA A 386 8.91 2.93 10.28
C ALA A 386 8.75 2.79 11.81
N PRO A 387 8.23 1.63 12.32
CA PRO A 387 7.85 1.48 13.72
C PRO A 387 9.01 1.52 14.72
N LYS A 388 10.23 1.26 14.27
CA LYS A 388 11.45 1.30 15.10
C LYS A 388 12.38 2.37 14.54
N PRO A 389 12.61 3.47 15.29
CA PRO A 389 13.58 4.46 14.85
C PRO A 389 14.97 3.86 14.79
N SER A 390 15.67 4.09 13.68
CA SER A 390 17.06 3.70 13.52
C SER A 390 17.96 4.55 14.43
N ALA A 391 19.00 3.93 14.96
CA ALA A 391 20.11 4.65 15.61
C ALA A 391 21.09 5.24 14.60
N LEU A 392 20.99 4.86 13.32
CA LEU A 392 21.80 5.34 12.22
C LEU A 392 21.27 6.67 11.68
N ALA A 393 22.16 7.47 11.11
CA ALA A 393 21.75 8.64 10.34
C ALA A 393 21.03 8.19 9.06
N ARG A 394 19.98 8.93 8.67
CA ARG A 394 19.13 8.60 7.53
C ARG A 394 19.31 9.62 6.42
N PHE A 395 19.28 9.13 5.18
CA PHE A 395 19.25 10.01 4.01
C PHE A 395 17.88 10.69 3.92
N SER A 396 17.87 11.99 4.05
CA SER A 396 16.66 12.82 4.00
C SER A 396 16.39 13.39 2.60
N ARG A 397 17.42 13.48 1.74
CA ARG A 397 17.29 14.01 0.38
C ARG A 397 18.36 13.42 -0.53
N THR A 398 17.98 13.09 -1.73
CA THR A 398 18.87 12.78 -2.85
C THR A 398 18.65 13.81 -3.96
N GLY A 399 19.69 14.52 -4.37
CA GLY A 399 19.67 15.41 -5.52
C GLY A 399 20.65 14.93 -6.58
N VAL A 400 20.27 14.99 -7.85
CA VAL A 400 21.10 14.63 -8.99
C VAL A 400 21.08 15.78 -9.99
N GLY A 401 22.26 16.13 -10.52
CA GLY A 401 22.39 17.20 -11.50
C GLY A 401 23.50 16.94 -12.54
N ALA A 402 23.50 17.67 -13.63
CA ALA A 402 24.57 17.64 -14.61
C ALA A 402 25.84 18.28 -14.05
N LYS A 403 27.01 17.70 -14.38
CA LYS A 403 28.35 18.24 -14.06
C LYS A 403 29.24 18.21 -15.32
N GLY A 404 28.77 18.82 -16.40
CA GLY A 404 29.36 18.70 -17.73
C GLY A 404 28.69 17.62 -18.58
N GLU A 405 29.28 17.31 -19.76
CA GLU A 405 28.64 16.43 -20.75
C GLU A 405 28.56 14.97 -20.29
N ASP A 406 29.62 14.45 -19.66
CA ASP A 406 29.74 13.03 -19.33
C ASP A 406 29.79 12.78 -17.80
N SER A 407 29.31 13.72 -17.01
CA SER A 407 29.37 13.59 -15.55
C SER A 407 28.10 14.08 -14.87
N LYS A 408 27.74 13.41 -13.78
CA LYS A 408 26.64 13.79 -12.87
C LYS A 408 27.20 14.08 -11.49
N ILE A 409 26.59 15.05 -10.80
CA ILE A 409 26.82 15.27 -9.39
C ILE A 409 25.65 14.70 -8.59
N PHE A 410 25.97 13.94 -7.56
CA PHE A 410 25.04 13.46 -6.55
C PHE A 410 25.25 14.23 -5.26
N VAL A 411 24.17 14.67 -4.66
CA VAL A 411 24.16 15.40 -3.39
C VAL A 411 23.18 14.72 -2.46
N LEU A 412 23.69 14.09 -1.42
CA LEU A 412 22.95 13.32 -0.44
C LEU A 412 22.96 14.06 0.88
N ASP A 413 21.80 14.47 1.38
CA ASP A 413 21.66 15.05 2.71
C ASP A 413 21.21 14.00 3.72
N LEU A 414 21.83 14.00 4.90
CA LEU A 414 21.56 13.07 5.99
C LEU A 414 21.18 13.81 7.26
N VAL A 415 20.31 13.18 8.03
CA VAL A 415 19.90 13.64 9.36
C VAL A 415 20.04 12.52 10.38
N GLY A 416 20.33 12.85 11.62
CA GLY A 416 20.46 11.89 12.72
C GLY A 416 21.08 12.50 13.94
N GLU A 417 20.67 12.07 15.13
CA GLU A 417 21.15 12.64 16.40
C GLU A 417 22.66 12.47 16.58
N LYS A 418 23.23 11.32 16.17
CA LYS A 418 24.66 11.07 16.25
C LYS A 418 25.49 12.09 15.46
N LEU A 419 24.96 12.63 14.38
CA LEU A 419 25.69 13.58 13.53
C LEU A 419 25.87 14.95 14.18
N LYS A 420 25.07 15.29 15.19
CA LYS A 420 25.11 16.60 15.87
C LYS A 420 26.34 16.77 16.79
N SER A 421 26.87 15.66 17.30
CA SER A 421 27.97 15.67 18.29
C SER A 421 29.26 14.97 17.84
N ILE A 422 29.28 14.46 16.59
CA ILE A 422 30.44 13.74 16.08
C ILE A 422 31.56 14.69 15.62
N ASP A 423 32.84 14.34 15.86
CA ASP A 423 33.95 15.06 15.29
C ASP A 423 33.95 14.93 13.76
N PRO A 424 33.82 16.04 13.02
CA PRO A 424 33.75 15.99 11.56
C PRO A 424 35.00 15.34 10.91
N LYS A 425 36.13 15.41 11.52
CA LYS A 425 37.37 14.80 11.00
C LYS A 425 37.38 13.29 11.08
N SER A 426 36.52 12.70 11.92
CA SER A 426 36.40 11.26 12.09
C SER A 426 35.42 10.62 11.10
N VAL A 427 34.63 11.43 10.37
CA VAL A 427 33.58 10.94 9.47
C VAL A 427 34.07 10.89 8.03
N ARG A 428 33.87 9.74 7.40
CA ARG A 428 34.21 9.52 6.00
C ARG A 428 33.00 9.04 5.20
N GLY A 429 32.80 9.64 4.02
CA GLY A 429 31.88 9.13 3.02
C GLY A 429 32.50 7.97 2.26
N VAL A 430 31.78 6.86 2.15
CA VAL A 430 32.16 5.71 1.33
C VAL A 430 31.17 5.63 0.17
N VAL A 431 31.68 5.66 -1.05
CA VAL A 431 30.86 5.59 -2.27
C VAL A 431 31.49 4.60 -3.23
N SER A 432 30.67 3.72 -3.77
CA SER A 432 31.05 2.78 -4.84
C SER A 432 30.07 2.81 -5.99
N ALA A 433 30.53 2.49 -7.18
CA ALA A 433 29.76 2.36 -8.40
C ALA A 433 30.22 1.15 -9.19
N GLU A 434 29.30 0.45 -9.82
CA GLU A 434 29.60 -0.55 -10.84
C GLU A 434 29.61 0.13 -12.22
N LYS A 435 30.59 -0.21 -13.07
CA LYS A 435 30.70 0.26 -14.47
C LYS A 435 30.82 1.78 -14.64
N ALA A 436 31.19 2.51 -13.59
CA ALA A 436 31.41 3.96 -13.63
C ALA A 436 32.48 4.39 -12.65
N LYS A 437 33.08 5.57 -12.87
CA LYS A 437 34.10 6.13 -11.98
C LYS A 437 33.47 7.14 -11.04
N VAL A 438 33.63 6.89 -9.72
CA VAL A 438 33.32 7.86 -8.67
C VAL A 438 34.55 8.71 -8.40
N GLN A 439 34.36 10.02 -8.29
CA GLN A 439 35.42 10.98 -7.97
C GLN A 439 34.86 12.16 -7.16
N ASN A 440 35.75 12.96 -6.58
CA ASN A 440 35.41 14.17 -5.84
C ASN A 440 34.39 13.90 -4.69
N ILE A 441 34.64 12.84 -3.91
CA ILE A 441 33.81 12.53 -2.73
C ILE A 441 34.10 13.57 -1.65
N VAL A 442 33.04 14.30 -1.25
CA VAL A 442 33.09 15.31 -0.17
C VAL A 442 32.06 14.92 0.89
N SER A 443 32.53 14.82 2.14
CA SER A 443 31.68 14.49 3.30
C SER A 443 31.89 15.61 4.35
N GLN A 444 30.82 16.32 4.71
CA GLN A 444 30.92 17.50 5.59
C GLN A 444 29.60 17.74 6.35
N PRO A 445 29.67 18.37 7.54
CA PRO A 445 28.49 18.86 8.24
C PRO A 445 27.68 19.80 7.35
N ASN A 446 26.34 19.74 7.50
CA ASN A 446 25.42 20.67 6.87
C ASN A 446 24.80 21.57 7.96
N PRO A 447 25.32 22.78 8.19
CA PRO A 447 24.84 23.66 9.26
C PRO A 447 23.42 24.17 9.02
N ALA A 448 22.95 24.19 7.76
CA ALA A 448 21.60 24.63 7.43
C ALA A 448 20.52 23.64 7.91
N THR A 449 20.86 22.35 8.00
CA THR A 449 19.91 21.29 8.43
C THR A 449 20.27 20.71 9.81
N GLY A 450 21.44 21.05 10.35
CA GLY A 450 22.02 20.39 11.53
C GLY A 450 22.42 18.93 11.29
N GLY A 451 22.46 18.51 10.03
CA GLY A 451 22.79 17.18 9.58
C GLY A 451 24.13 17.09 8.86
N TRP A 452 24.20 16.30 7.82
CA TRP A 452 25.40 16.01 7.04
C TRP A 452 25.12 16.04 5.55
N ARG A 453 26.15 16.37 4.75
CA ARG A 453 26.10 16.27 3.29
C ARG A 453 27.23 15.37 2.78
N LEU A 454 26.87 14.38 1.99
CA LEU A 454 27.77 13.58 1.19
C LEU A 454 27.53 13.93 -0.27
N SER A 455 28.55 14.37 -0.99
CA SER A 455 28.46 14.60 -2.42
C SER A 455 29.59 13.91 -3.16
N PHE A 456 29.33 13.52 -4.41
CA PHE A 456 30.31 12.90 -5.28
C PHE A 456 29.94 13.13 -6.75
N GLU A 457 30.93 12.98 -7.60
CA GLU A 457 30.75 13.03 -9.05
C GLU A 457 30.84 11.62 -9.63
N LEU A 458 29.94 11.33 -10.58
CA LEU A 458 29.89 10.10 -11.33
C LEU A 458 30.25 10.39 -12.78
N SER A 459 31.36 9.84 -13.26
CA SER A 459 31.75 9.91 -14.66
C SER A 459 31.28 8.65 -15.39
N VAL A 460 30.43 8.81 -16.39
CA VAL A 460 29.81 7.72 -17.16
C VAL A 460 30.19 7.87 -18.60
N LYS A 461 31.10 7.01 -19.08
CA LYS A 461 31.52 7.00 -20.49
C LYS A 461 30.55 6.22 -21.39
N GLU A 462 29.87 5.24 -20.82
CA GLU A 462 28.92 4.39 -21.53
C GLU A 462 27.50 4.69 -21.06
N LYS A 463 26.55 4.74 -21.98
CA LYS A 463 25.13 4.92 -21.68
C LYS A 463 24.50 3.63 -21.17
N VAL A 464 24.95 3.16 -20.00
CA VAL A 464 24.47 1.95 -19.35
C VAL A 464 23.97 2.27 -17.93
N PRO A 465 23.03 1.50 -17.39
CA PRO A 465 22.63 1.65 -15.98
C PRO A 465 23.81 1.43 -15.03
N VAL A 466 23.90 2.23 -13.99
CA VAL A 466 24.96 2.20 -12.98
C VAL A 466 24.35 1.97 -11.60
N GLU A 467 24.77 0.91 -10.94
CA GLU A 467 24.40 0.66 -9.54
C GLU A 467 25.38 1.41 -8.63
N LEU A 468 24.81 2.18 -7.70
CA LEU A 468 25.52 3.03 -6.76
C LEU A 468 25.23 2.60 -5.33
N ARG A 469 26.24 2.72 -4.46
CA ARG A 469 26.12 2.50 -3.03
C ARG A 469 26.89 3.58 -2.27
N ALA A 470 26.28 4.17 -1.22
CA ALA A 470 26.91 5.19 -0.41
C ALA A 470 26.53 5.05 1.06
N SER A 471 27.46 5.42 1.96
CA SER A 471 27.23 5.48 3.41
C SER A 471 28.22 6.41 4.09
N LEU A 472 27.94 6.77 5.34
CA LEU A 472 28.90 7.42 6.24
C LEU A 472 29.44 6.41 7.24
N VAL A 473 30.75 6.47 7.48
CA VAL A 473 31.43 5.62 8.45
C VAL A 473 32.29 6.47 9.39
N GLN A 474 32.48 5.99 10.63
CA GLN A 474 33.45 6.49 11.60
C GLN A 474 34.43 5.36 11.94
N GLY A 475 35.67 5.47 11.46
CA GLY A 475 36.57 4.32 11.49
C GLY A 475 36.04 3.15 10.65
N ALA A 476 35.75 2.03 11.30
CA ALA A 476 35.13 0.84 10.69
C ALA A 476 33.61 0.78 10.88
N ASP A 477 33.05 1.61 11.75
CA ASP A 477 31.65 1.55 12.13
C ASP A 477 30.74 2.33 11.16
N ALA A 478 29.67 1.72 10.72
CA ALA A 478 28.62 2.42 9.99
C ALA A 478 27.87 3.39 10.91
N ILE A 479 27.74 4.64 10.50
CA ILE A 479 27.01 5.68 11.24
C ILE A 479 25.78 6.18 10.48
N SER A 480 25.56 5.71 9.26
CA SER A 480 24.35 5.94 8.48
C SER A 480 23.78 4.62 7.95
N GLU A 481 22.51 4.62 7.61
CA GLU A 481 21.94 3.62 6.68
C GLU A 481 22.72 3.62 5.36
N VAL A 482 22.52 2.61 4.54
CA VAL A 482 23.18 2.50 3.24
C VAL A 482 22.24 3.00 2.16
N TRP A 483 22.65 4.04 1.46
CA TRP A 483 21.97 4.52 0.27
C TRP A 483 22.37 3.67 -0.93
N VAL A 484 21.38 3.16 -1.66
CA VAL A 484 21.54 2.42 -2.92
C VAL A 484 20.73 3.09 -4.01
N TYR A 485 21.27 3.17 -5.22
CA TYR A 485 20.60 3.85 -6.31
C TYR A 485 20.97 3.25 -7.66
N ARG A 486 19.99 3.08 -8.52
CA ARG A 486 20.21 2.72 -9.91
C ARG A 486 20.05 3.97 -10.75
N TRP A 487 21.17 4.49 -11.23
CA TRP A 487 21.15 5.61 -12.17
C TRP A 487 21.06 5.08 -13.60
N THR A 488 20.15 5.64 -14.40
CA THR A 488 19.99 5.36 -15.84
C THR A 488 20.22 6.63 -16.62
N PRO A 489 21.00 6.58 -17.72
CA PRO A 489 21.35 7.74 -18.54
C PRO A 489 20.19 8.32 -19.34
#